data_3a441c17719714a25c7658292c8e698e
#
_entry.id   3a441c17719714a25c7658292c8e698e
#
_cell.length_a   1.000
_cell.length_b   1.000
_cell.length_c   1.000
_cell.angle_alpha   90.00
_cell.angle_beta   90.00
_cell.angle_gamma   90.00
#
_symmetry.space_group_name_H-M   'P 1'
#
loop_
_entity.id
_entity.type
_entity.pdbx_description
1 polymer ?
#
loop_
_entity_poly.entity_id
_entity_poly.type
_entity_poly.pdbx_seq_one_letter_code
_entity_poly.pdbx_strand_id
1 'polypeptide(L)'
;MQRTARRVADHSFDLPPLPSRVISMDGQLVDTSSVCWRFRSSSDGGKLILIPWDRLDEPAILSDRAQYLAKLFLADKVSRKKARTIENDFRMFRRFQDWLGSVRRSAFDWSDLTEGLARAFLTHGVEHTADKGNDFSRLRTFYRWGVARQHLDFDPGLFRILQSITAVGNSKGQSVRFRDSVKGPFSPDELLLISRAVSQGQGADQDRAIVMLHLELGHNPNASARLRNKDFVRYETKSAVAYQVEVPRVKKRTSRRETKSRPISAALGRLLEGLQQGGSDASLLHWLLPTNPEGAINHAMRRFAQEVNLISPRTQRRLVINPRRFRFSIATHMAEEGASVFHIAEVLDHSDTQNVRVYIETVSSIADPVAKATDEVLAPLVRRFQGTIIDSAGSPAFAGLPNQVIPPIAPHLGIANLSVGGIGLCGRDVQKDGLCRLLPPLSCYLCPSFAALRDGPHREMLDSIEVFLKGNQEASDKRILMQLADVRVAIRQVLDQLPGEE
;
A
#
# COMPACT_ATOMS: atom_id res chain seq x y z
N MET A 1 -38.03 -30.41 -13.86
CA MET A 1 -38.47 -30.09 -12.47
C MET A 1 -38.16 -28.63 -12.20
N GLN A 2 -39.17 -27.81 -12.28
CA GLN A 2 -39.10 -26.37 -12.03
C GLN A 2 -38.92 -26.14 -10.52
N ARG A 3 -37.74 -25.62 -10.09
CA ARG A 3 -37.58 -25.07 -8.73
C ARG A 3 -38.29 -23.73 -8.69
N THR A 4 -39.47 -23.71 -8.11
CA THR A 4 -40.24 -22.52 -7.75
C THR A 4 -39.36 -21.57 -6.95
N ALA A 5 -39.17 -20.37 -7.47
CA ALA A 5 -38.56 -19.27 -6.74
C ALA A 5 -39.39 -18.98 -5.49
N ARG A 6 -38.88 -19.35 -4.32
CA ARG A 6 -39.45 -18.92 -3.04
C ARG A 6 -39.32 -17.39 -3.01
N ARG A 7 -40.45 -16.67 -3.16
CA ARG A 7 -40.57 -15.26 -2.79
C ARG A 7 -40.15 -15.14 -1.32
N VAL A 8 -39.27 -14.20 -1.03
CA VAL A 8 -38.97 -13.79 0.35
C VAL A 8 -40.29 -13.44 1.00
N ALA A 9 -40.66 -14.23 2.02
CA ALA A 9 -41.87 -13.97 2.81
C ALA A 9 -41.73 -12.57 3.42
N ASP A 10 -42.81 -11.80 3.33
CA ASP A 10 -42.90 -10.46 3.96
C ASP A 10 -42.97 -10.69 5.48
N HIS A 11 -41.83 -10.82 6.11
CA HIS A 11 -41.71 -10.89 7.55
C HIS A 11 -41.88 -9.48 8.09
N SER A 12 -43.05 -9.21 8.69
CA SER A 12 -43.31 -7.97 9.43
C SER A 12 -42.48 -7.92 10.71
N PHE A 13 -41.16 -7.79 10.56
CA PHE A 13 -40.34 -7.42 11.67
C PHE A 13 -40.57 -5.93 11.98
N ASP A 14 -40.47 -5.55 13.25
CA ASP A 14 -40.39 -4.14 13.65
C ASP A 14 -39.03 -3.54 13.26
N LEU A 15 -38.72 -3.61 11.95
CA LEU A 15 -37.48 -3.22 11.31
C LEU A 15 -37.79 -2.44 10.02
N PRO A 16 -36.95 -1.52 9.59
CA PRO A 16 -37.13 -0.80 8.32
C PRO A 16 -37.20 -1.79 7.14
N PRO A 17 -38.01 -1.51 6.11
CA PRO A 17 -38.08 -2.36 4.94
C PRO A 17 -36.75 -2.42 4.20
N LEU A 18 -36.38 -3.63 3.77
CA LEU A 18 -35.22 -3.80 2.89
C LEU A 18 -35.54 -3.14 1.54
N PRO A 19 -34.74 -2.17 1.08
CA PRO A 19 -34.96 -1.58 -0.25
C PRO A 19 -34.82 -2.68 -1.31
N SER A 20 -35.78 -2.75 -2.25
CA SER A 20 -35.75 -3.76 -3.32
C SER A 20 -34.60 -3.56 -4.30
N ARG A 21 -34.07 -2.33 -4.41
CA ARG A 21 -32.95 -1.96 -5.28
C ARG A 21 -32.07 -0.94 -4.61
N VAL A 22 -30.76 -1.05 -4.78
CA VAL A 22 -29.78 -0.11 -4.27
C VAL A 22 -28.77 0.19 -5.37
N ILE A 23 -28.38 1.47 -5.50
CA ILE A 23 -27.29 1.85 -6.40
C ILE A 23 -25.97 1.63 -5.67
N SER A 24 -25.10 0.81 -6.25
CA SER A 24 -23.77 0.55 -5.69
C SER A 24 -22.87 1.78 -5.78
N MET A 25 -21.80 1.80 -4.99
CA MET A 25 -20.76 2.84 -5.05
C MET A 25 -20.19 3.03 -6.47
N ASP A 26 -20.25 1.99 -7.30
CA ASP A 26 -19.77 1.98 -8.69
C ASP A 26 -20.90 2.34 -9.69
N GLY A 27 -22.05 2.84 -9.24
CA GLY A 27 -23.18 3.29 -10.05
C GLY A 27 -24.05 2.17 -10.63
N GLN A 28 -23.88 0.90 -10.20
CA GLN A 28 -24.68 -0.22 -10.70
C GLN A 28 -25.92 -0.42 -9.84
N LEU A 29 -27.04 -0.75 -10.50
CA LEU A 29 -28.26 -1.11 -9.82
C LEU A 29 -28.15 -2.57 -9.32
N VAL A 30 -28.26 -2.76 -8.01
CA VAL A 30 -28.24 -4.06 -7.34
C VAL A 30 -29.67 -4.40 -6.92
N ASP A 31 -30.19 -5.51 -7.40
CA ASP A 31 -31.46 -6.07 -6.95
C ASP A 31 -31.27 -6.78 -5.60
N THR A 32 -31.74 -6.15 -4.55
CA THR A 32 -31.65 -6.63 -3.17
C THR A 32 -32.85 -7.47 -2.74
N SER A 33 -33.89 -7.57 -3.57
CA SER A 33 -35.01 -8.48 -3.38
C SER A 33 -34.68 -9.93 -3.82
N SER A 34 -33.62 -10.10 -4.61
CA SER A 34 -33.15 -11.39 -5.11
C SER A 34 -32.44 -12.21 -3.98
N VAL A 35 -32.56 -13.52 -4.05
CA VAL A 35 -31.83 -14.46 -3.17
C VAL A 35 -30.31 -14.44 -3.39
N CYS A 36 -29.85 -13.89 -4.51
CA CYS A 36 -28.42 -13.68 -4.80
C CYS A 36 -28.21 -12.29 -5.39
N TRP A 37 -27.58 -11.40 -4.63
CA TRP A 37 -27.22 -10.09 -5.15
C TRP A 37 -26.00 -10.18 -6.05
N ARG A 38 -26.07 -9.50 -7.18
CA ARG A 38 -25.03 -9.55 -8.23
C ARG A 38 -24.64 -8.16 -8.63
N PHE A 39 -23.35 -7.87 -8.59
CA PHE A 39 -22.79 -6.60 -9.05
C PHE A 39 -21.31 -6.75 -9.36
N ARG A 40 -20.77 -5.86 -10.16
CA ARG A 40 -19.36 -5.90 -10.58
C ARG A 40 -18.52 -4.95 -9.74
N SER A 41 -17.30 -5.36 -9.45
CA SER A 41 -16.32 -4.51 -8.79
C SER A 41 -15.50 -3.74 -9.83
N SER A 42 -15.70 -2.43 -9.93
CA SER A 42 -14.87 -1.58 -10.79
C SER A 42 -13.40 -1.56 -10.31
N SER A 43 -13.19 -1.77 -9.01
CA SER A 43 -11.85 -1.77 -8.41
C SER A 43 -11.06 -3.05 -8.66
N ASP A 44 -11.71 -4.15 -9.05
CA ASP A 44 -11.10 -5.46 -9.28
C ASP A 44 -11.24 -5.91 -10.74
N GLY A 45 -11.08 -4.98 -11.69
CA GLY A 45 -11.12 -5.30 -13.11
C GLY A 45 -12.48 -5.77 -13.63
N GLY A 46 -13.58 -5.37 -12.98
CA GLY A 46 -14.93 -5.80 -13.39
C GLY A 46 -15.34 -7.18 -12.84
N LYS A 47 -14.63 -7.71 -11.87
CA LYS A 47 -14.97 -8.99 -11.23
C LYS A 47 -16.43 -9.00 -10.77
N LEU A 48 -17.15 -10.06 -11.15
CA LEU A 48 -18.51 -10.30 -10.67
C LEU A 48 -18.47 -10.71 -9.19
N ILE A 49 -19.16 -9.97 -8.37
CA ILE A 49 -19.36 -10.27 -6.95
C ILE A 49 -20.76 -10.89 -6.80
N LEU A 50 -20.80 -11.98 -6.08
CA LEU A 50 -22.02 -12.72 -5.75
C LEU A 50 -22.22 -12.74 -4.24
N ILE A 51 -23.42 -12.38 -3.78
CA ILE A 51 -23.84 -12.47 -2.38
C ILE A 51 -25.03 -13.45 -2.34
N PRO A 52 -24.75 -14.74 -2.27
CA PRO A 52 -25.77 -15.79 -2.30
C PRO A 52 -26.36 -16.00 -0.89
N TRP A 53 -27.51 -15.38 -0.59
CA TRP A 53 -28.17 -15.46 0.70
C TRP A 53 -28.69 -16.84 1.05
N ASP A 54 -29.08 -17.64 0.04
CA ASP A 54 -29.46 -19.03 0.16
C ASP A 54 -28.41 -19.92 0.83
N ARG A 55 -27.14 -19.50 0.79
CA ARG A 55 -26.05 -20.19 1.48
C ARG A 55 -26.03 -19.99 3.00
N LEU A 56 -26.87 -19.10 3.53
CA LEU A 56 -27.09 -18.95 4.96
C LEU A 56 -28.31 -19.78 5.44
N ASP A 57 -29.00 -20.45 4.52
CA ASP A 57 -30.15 -21.30 4.88
C ASP A 57 -29.74 -22.72 5.33
N GLU A 58 -28.46 -23.11 5.10
CA GLU A 58 -27.96 -24.44 5.48
C GLU A 58 -26.53 -24.34 6.08
N PRO A 59 -26.38 -24.72 7.37
CA PRO A 59 -27.43 -24.96 8.37
C PRO A 59 -28.10 -23.65 8.79
N ALA A 60 -29.40 -23.61 8.93
CA ALA A 60 -30.20 -22.44 9.31
C ALA A 60 -30.03 -22.11 10.81
N ILE A 61 -28.84 -21.62 11.18
CA ILE A 61 -28.52 -21.22 12.57
C ILE A 61 -28.87 -19.76 12.83
N LEU A 62 -28.64 -18.88 11.85
CA LEU A 62 -29.11 -17.49 11.96
C LEU A 62 -30.62 -17.47 11.75
N SER A 63 -31.37 -16.90 12.69
CA SER A 63 -32.82 -16.71 12.54
C SER A 63 -33.14 -15.84 11.32
N ASP A 64 -34.36 -15.87 10.83
CA ASP A 64 -34.80 -14.98 9.74
C ASP A 64 -34.61 -13.54 10.08
N ARG A 65 -34.83 -13.15 11.36
CA ARG A 65 -34.56 -11.79 11.86
C ARG A 65 -33.07 -11.45 11.82
N ALA A 66 -32.20 -12.35 12.27
CA ALA A 66 -30.75 -12.16 12.25
C ALA A 66 -30.21 -12.01 10.82
N GLN A 67 -30.72 -12.82 9.88
CA GLN A 67 -30.36 -12.72 8.46
C GLN A 67 -30.89 -11.43 7.84
N TYR A 68 -32.11 -11.00 8.21
CA TYR A 68 -32.69 -9.75 7.72
C TYR A 68 -31.86 -8.53 8.13
N LEU A 69 -31.40 -8.46 9.39
CA LEU A 69 -30.48 -7.43 9.87
C LEU A 69 -29.14 -7.43 9.11
N ALA A 70 -28.60 -8.60 8.79
CA ALA A 70 -27.41 -8.70 7.95
C ALA A 70 -27.65 -8.18 6.53
N LYS A 71 -28.83 -8.45 5.93
CA LYS A 71 -29.24 -7.89 4.63
C LYS A 71 -29.34 -6.37 4.68
N LEU A 72 -30.01 -5.82 5.68
CA LEU A 72 -30.11 -4.35 5.88
C LEU A 72 -28.72 -3.69 6.00
N PHE A 73 -27.84 -4.28 6.78
CA PHE A 73 -26.47 -3.79 6.91
C PHE A 73 -25.71 -3.77 5.59
N LEU A 74 -25.78 -4.87 4.81
CA LEU A 74 -25.09 -4.93 3.53
C LEU A 74 -25.73 -4.00 2.50
N ALA A 75 -27.07 -3.88 2.46
CA ALA A 75 -27.77 -2.96 1.60
C ALA A 75 -27.33 -1.48 1.87
N ASP A 76 -27.24 -1.10 3.14
CA ASP A 76 -26.73 0.20 3.56
C ASP A 76 -25.27 0.42 3.12
N LYS A 77 -24.46 -0.61 3.07
CA LYS A 77 -23.06 -0.52 2.65
C LYS A 77 -22.86 -0.53 1.13
N VAL A 78 -23.75 -1.15 0.36
CA VAL A 78 -23.63 -1.27 -1.11
C VAL A 78 -23.40 0.09 -1.77
N SER A 79 -24.11 1.14 -1.33
CA SER A 79 -23.98 2.50 -1.87
C SER A 79 -22.70 3.24 -1.41
N ARG A 80 -22.05 2.78 -0.33
CA ARG A 80 -20.98 3.53 0.35
C ARG A 80 -19.63 2.83 0.35
N LYS A 81 -19.57 1.55 0.01
CA LYS A 81 -18.35 0.75 0.09
C LYS A 81 -18.10 -0.01 -1.20
N LYS A 82 -16.82 -0.28 -1.46
CA LYS A 82 -16.40 -1.08 -2.62
C LYS A 82 -16.95 -2.50 -2.56
N ALA A 83 -17.29 -3.06 -3.70
CA ALA A 83 -17.87 -4.39 -3.87
C ALA A 83 -17.13 -5.50 -3.11
N ARG A 84 -15.78 -5.48 -3.13
CA ARG A 84 -14.94 -6.43 -2.36
C ARG A 84 -15.15 -6.34 -0.85
N THR A 85 -15.47 -5.16 -0.32
CA THR A 85 -15.76 -5.00 1.12
C THR A 85 -17.07 -5.68 1.47
N ILE A 86 -18.09 -5.54 0.62
CA ILE A 86 -19.40 -6.19 0.79
C ILE A 86 -19.26 -7.73 0.74
N GLU A 87 -18.52 -8.25 -0.25
CA GLU A 87 -18.21 -9.69 -0.37
C GLU A 87 -17.53 -10.22 0.91
N ASN A 88 -16.57 -9.49 1.45
CA ASN A 88 -15.87 -9.91 2.66
C ASN A 88 -16.74 -9.82 3.91
N ASP A 89 -17.66 -8.84 4.00
CA ASP A 89 -18.60 -8.75 5.12
C ASP A 89 -19.60 -9.91 5.05
N PHE A 90 -20.08 -10.27 3.86
CA PHE A 90 -20.93 -11.45 3.68
C PHE A 90 -20.20 -12.76 4.07
N ARG A 91 -18.93 -12.89 3.66
CA ARG A 91 -18.11 -14.05 4.06
C ARG A 91 -17.92 -14.15 5.57
N MET A 92 -17.86 -13.02 6.28
CA MET A 92 -17.83 -13.02 7.74
C MET A 92 -19.13 -13.60 8.31
N PHE A 93 -20.31 -13.18 7.83
CA PHE A 93 -21.59 -13.75 8.28
C PHE A 93 -21.65 -15.26 8.04
N ARG A 94 -21.19 -15.72 6.88
CA ARG A 94 -21.14 -17.15 6.56
C ARG A 94 -20.24 -17.91 7.53
N ARG A 95 -19.01 -17.45 7.75
CA ARG A 95 -18.08 -18.10 8.69
C ARG A 95 -18.58 -18.05 10.12
N PHE A 96 -19.25 -16.97 10.51
CA PHE A 96 -19.88 -16.88 11.82
C PHE A 96 -20.99 -17.92 11.98
N GLN A 97 -21.85 -18.08 10.97
CA GLN A 97 -22.89 -19.10 10.96
C GLN A 97 -22.33 -20.53 10.97
N ASP A 98 -21.34 -20.81 10.11
CA ASP A 98 -20.68 -22.13 10.05
C ASP A 98 -20.09 -22.50 11.41
N TRP A 99 -19.44 -21.53 12.08
CA TRP A 99 -18.91 -21.71 13.43
C TRP A 99 -20.03 -21.89 14.46
N LEU A 100 -21.08 -21.07 14.45
CA LEU A 100 -22.22 -21.23 15.35
C LEU A 100 -22.85 -22.63 15.21
N GLY A 101 -22.99 -23.13 13.98
CA GLY A 101 -23.50 -24.48 13.73
C GLY A 101 -22.67 -25.60 14.35
N SER A 102 -21.38 -25.35 14.60
CA SER A 102 -20.49 -26.30 15.30
C SER A 102 -20.66 -26.29 16.82
N VAL A 103 -21.11 -25.17 17.39
CA VAL A 103 -21.16 -24.97 18.86
C VAL A 103 -22.58 -24.85 19.42
N ARG A 104 -23.58 -24.62 18.57
CA ARG A 104 -24.98 -24.40 18.95
C ARG A 104 -25.91 -25.06 17.95
N ARG A 105 -27.02 -25.62 18.44
CA ARG A 105 -28.06 -26.25 17.60
C ARG A 105 -29.37 -25.47 17.52
N SER A 106 -29.54 -24.43 18.35
CA SER A 106 -30.72 -23.55 18.33
C SER A 106 -30.52 -22.36 17.45
N ALA A 107 -31.62 -21.80 16.93
CA ALA A 107 -31.56 -20.54 16.18
C ALA A 107 -30.89 -19.41 17.00
N PHE A 108 -30.23 -18.52 16.31
CA PHE A 108 -29.46 -17.44 16.88
C PHE A 108 -29.99 -16.08 16.37
N ASP A 109 -30.26 -15.20 17.31
CA ASP A 109 -30.52 -13.78 17.07
C ASP A 109 -29.34 -12.92 17.58
N TRP A 110 -29.20 -11.70 17.04
CA TRP A 110 -28.07 -10.83 17.42
C TRP A 110 -28.17 -10.36 18.87
N SER A 111 -29.35 -10.40 19.47
CA SER A 111 -29.56 -10.21 20.92
C SER A 111 -28.94 -11.32 21.77
N ASP A 112 -28.71 -12.50 21.20
CA ASP A 112 -28.05 -13.63 21.86
C ASP A 112 -26.52 -13.50 21.91
N LEU A 113 -25.97 -12.51 21.21
CA LEU A 113 -24.52 -12.32 21.21
C LEU A 113 -24.04 -11.88 22.60
N THR A 114 -23.15 -12.65 23.16
CA THR A 114 -22.48 -12.33 24.44
C THR A 114 -21.00 -12.07 24.21
N GLU A 115 -20.33 -11.46 25.21
CA GLU A 115 -18.87 -11.32 25.19
C GLU A 115 -18.17 -12.68 25.03
N GLY A 116 -18.65 -13.69 25.76
CA GLY A 116 -18.09 -15.05 25.70
C GLY A 116 -18.18 -15.65 24.30
N LEU A 117 -19.34 -15.53 23.64
CA LEU A 117 -19.53 -15.96 22.24
C LEU A 117 -18.63 -15.20 21.27
N ALA A 118 -18.53 -13.90 21.42
CA ALA A 118 -17.66 -13.07 20.55
C ALA A 118 -16.18 -13.43 20.71
N ARG A 119 -15.72 -13.68 21.93
CA ARG A 119 -14.35 -14.15 22.22
C ARG A 119 -14.12 -15.57 21.69
N ALA A 120 -15.10 -16.47 21.85
CA ALA A 120 -15.03 -17.82 21.31
C ALA A 120 -14.94 -17.81 19.77
N PHE A 121 -15.73 -16.98 19.10
CA PHE A 121 -15.62 -16.79 17.65
C PHE A 121 -14.22 -16.29 17.24
N LEU A 122 -13.64 -15.35 17.99
CA LEU A 122 -12.29 -14.85 17.73
C LEU A 122 -11.22 -15.94 17.90
N THR A 123 -11.37 -16.84 18.87
CA THR A 123 -10.34 -17.85 19.19
C THR A 123 -10.51 -19.16 18.42
N HIS A 124 -11.74 -19.62 18.19
CA HIS A 124 -12.06 -20.94 17.62
C HIS A 124 -12.49 -20.90 16.16
N GLY A 125 -12.95 -19.74 15.71
CA GLY A 125 -13.68 -19.58 14.46
C GLY A 125 -12.94 -19.96 13.19
N VAL A 126 -11.67 -20.33 13.18
CA VAL A 126 -10.96 -20.78 11.96
C VAL A 126 -9.58 -21.37 12.27
N GLU A 127 -9.31 -22.55 11.79
CA GLU A 127 -7.94 -23.11 11.77
C GLU A 127 -6.99 -22.32 10.85
N HIS A 128 -7.53 -21.49 9.94
CA HIS A 128 -6.78 -20.66 9.02
C HIS A 128 -6.65 -19.22 9.52
N THR A 129 -5.61 -18.96 10.19
CA THR A 129 -5.28 -17.86 11.11
C THR A 129 -5.30 -16.43 10.58
N ALA A 130 -5.23 -16.18 9.27
CA ALA A 130 -5.11 -14.83 8.74
C ALA A 130 -6.41 -13.99 8.77
N ASP A 131 -7.58 -14.64 8.76
CA ASP A 131 -8.87 -13.97 8.62
C ASP A 131 -9.60 -13.73 9.94
N LYS A 132 -9.21 -14.39 11.04
CA LYS A 132 -9.90 -14.31 12.35
C LYS A 132 -10.07 -12.88 12.86
N GLY A 133 -8.97 -12.13 12.93
CA GLY A 133 -9.00 -10.75 13.40
C GLY A 133 -9.74 -9.82 12.45
N ASN A 134 -9.74 -10.13 11.14
CA ASN A 134 -10.51 -9.39 10.16
C ASN A 134 -12.01 -9.66 10.33
N ASP A 135 -12.42 -10.90 10.55
CA ASP A 135 -13.80 -11.27 10.75
C ASP A 135 -14.36 -10.68 12.04
N PHE A 136 -13.61 -10.74 13.13
CA PHE A 136 -14.00 -10.07 14.36
C PHE A 136 -14.13 -8.56 14.20
N SER A 137 -13.22 -7.92 13.47
CA SER A 137 -13.30 -6.49 13.16
C SER A 137 -14.54 -6.14 12.31
N ARG A 138 -14.97 -7.08 11.43
CA ARG A 138 -16.21 -6.93 10.63
C ARG A 138 -17.45 -7.13 11.48
N LEU A 139 -17.47 -8.14 12.34
CA LEU A 139 -18.53 -8.38 13.30
C LEU A 139 -18.72 -7.13 14.19
N ARG A 140 -17.64 -6.58 14.73
CA ARG A 140 -17.66 -5.33 15.50
C ARG A 140 -18.18 -4.15 14.69
N THR A 141 -17.87 -4.07 13.40
CA THR A 141 -18.38 -3.02 12.51
C THR A 141 -19.88 -3.16 12.26
N PHE A 142 -20.36 -4.39 12.10
CA PHE A 142 -21.78 -4.70 11.99
C PHE A 142 -22.51 -4.36 13.30
N TYR A 143 -21.97 -4.79 14.43
CA TYR A 143 -22.57 -4.50 15.73
C TYR A 143 -22.67 -2.98 16.01
N ARG A 144 -21.60 -2.24 15.67
CA ARG A 144 -21.61 -0.76 15.72
C ARG A 144 -22.72 -0.14 14.87
N TRP A 145 -22.95 -0.70 13.68
CA TRP A 145 -24.00 -0.23 12.78
C TRP A 145 -25.38 -0.43 13.42
N GLY A 146 -25.65 -1.58 14.03
CA GLY A 146 -26.90 -1.88 14.70
C GLY A 146 -27.17 -0.95 15.89
N VAL A 147 -26.16 -0.75 16.75
CA VAL A 147 -26.24 0.22 17.86
C VAL A 147 -26.48 1.64 17.37
N ALA A 148 -25.77 2.09 16.34
CA ALA A 148 -25.95 3.43 15.77
C ALA A 148 -27.32 3.65 15.12
N ARG A 149 -27.99 2.58 14.69
CA ARG A 149 -29.37 2.58 14.15
C ARG A 149 -30.44 2.31 15.21
N GLN A 150 -30.01 2.15 16.47
CA GLN A 150 -30.91 1.89 17.61
C GLN A 150 -31.77 0.64 17.43
N HIS A 151 -31.28 -0.38 16.68
CA HIS A 151 -31.96 -1.67 16.64
C HIS A 151 -31.83 -2.39 17.98
N LEU A 152 -32.95 -2.87 18.51
CA LEU A 152 -33.06 -3.49 19.83
C LEU A 152 -32.23 -4.79 19.97
N ASP A 153 -31.86 -5.39 18.86
CA ASP A 153 -31.00 -6.60 18.82
C ASP A 153 -29.53 -6.33 19.21
N PHE A 154 -29.15 -5.06 19.39
CA PHE A 154 -27.76 -4.66 19.63
C PHE A 154 -27.61 -3.86 20.92
N ASP A 155 -26.99 -4.49 21.93
CA ASP A 155 -26.72 -3.84 23.22
C ASP A 155 -25.53 -2.87 23.15
N PRO A 156 -25.73 -1.57 23.46
CA PRO A 156 -24.64 -0.60 23.53
C PRO A 156 -23.57 -0.94 24.57
N GLY A 157 -23.94 -1.67 25.64
CA GLY A 157 -23.03 -2.14 26.68
C GLY A 157 -22.06 -3.18 26.11
N LEU A 158 -22.59 -4.19 25.45
CA LEU A 158 -21.77 -5.20 24.76
C LEU A 158 -20.89 -4.56 23.70
N PHE A 159 -21.39 -3.57 22.96
CA PHE A 159 -20.58 -2.89 21.95
C PHE A 159 -19.32 -2.24 22.56
N ARG A 160 -19.42 -1.59 23.70
CA ARG A 160 -18.25 -1.04 24.41
C ARG A 160 -17.23 -2.12 24.76
N ILE A 161 -17.69 -3.28 25.21
CA ILE A 161 -16.84 -4.43 25.49
C ILE A 161 -16.18 -4.94 24.19
N LEU A 162 -16.94 -5.10 23.10
CA LEU A 162 -16.40 -5.54 21.81
C LEU A 162 -15.33 -4.58 21.26
N GLN A 163 -15.43 -3.28 21.55
CA GLN A 163 -14.42 -2.29 21.15
C GLN A 163 -13.10 -2.47 21.90
N SER A 164 -13.12 -2.87 23.18
CA SER A 164 -11.91 -3.08 23.97
C SER A 164 -11.17 -4.37 23.64
N ILE A 165 -11.84 -5.35 23.02
CA ILE A 165 -11.21 -6.63 22.64
C ILE A 165 -10.21 -6.42 21.51
N THR A 166 -8.94 -6.72 21.78
CA THR A 166 -7.90 -6.78 20.75
C THR A 166 -8.06 -8.05 19.93
N ALA A 167 -8.26 -7.89 18.62
CA ALA A 167 -8.36 -9.04 17.71
C ALA A 167 -6.98 -9.69 17.56
N VAL A 168 -6.77 -10.80 18.27
CA VAL A 168 -5.57 -11.63 18.15
C VAL A 168 -5.58 -12.30 16.78
N GLY A 169 -4.42 -12.32 16.10
CA GLY A 169 -4.26 -12.95 14.77
C GLY A 169 -4.27 -11.98 13.59
N ASN A 170 -4.61 -10.70 13.78
CA ASN A 170 -4.39 -9.69 12.76
C ASN A 170 -2.96 -9.12 12.90
N SER A 171 -2.00 -9.95 12.62
CA SER A 171 -0.57 -9.66 12.70
C SER A 171 -0.13 -8.76 11.54
N LYS A 172 -0.76 -7.56 11.45
CA LYS A 172 -0.36 -6.56 10.47
C LYS A 172 1.12 -6.28 10.60
N GLY A 173 1.85 -6.49 9.50
CA GLY A 173 3.27 -6.21 9.43
C GLY A 173 4.21 -7.27 10.03
N GLN A 174 3.74 -8.37 10.61
CA GLN A 174 4.63 -9.41 11.14
C GLN A 174 5.57 -9.98 10.07
N SER A 175 5.06 -10.23 8.86
CA SER A 175 5.90 -10.73 7.77
C SER A 175 7.05 -9.78 7.41
N VAL A 176 6.86 -8.49 7.58
CA VAL A 176 7.91 -7.48 7.39
C VAL A 176 8.81 -7.44 8.63
N ARG A 177 8.22 -7.35 9.82
CA ARG A 177 8.91 -7.22 11.10
C ARG A 177 9.86 -8.38 11.38
N PHE A 178 9.46 -9.60 11.04
CA PHE A 178 10.26 -10.81 11.19
C PHE A 178 10.96 -11.24 9.89
N ARG A 179 10.93 -10.42 8.85
CA ARG A 179 11.55 -10.72 7.54
C ARG A 179 11.22 -12.13 7.04
N ASP A 180 9.93 -12.50 7.13
CA ASP A 180 9.46 -13.83 6.74
C ASP A 180 9.98 -14.19 5.34
N SER A 181 10.59 -15.39 5.22
CA SER A 181 11.26 -15.79 3.98
C SER A 181 10.32 -16.07 2.82
N VAL A 182 9.02 -16.22 3.07
CA VAL A 182 8.01 -16.54 2.04
C VAL A 182 7.05 -15.39 1.79
N LYS A 183 6.67 -14.64 2.84
CA LYS A 183 5.64 -13.58 2.80
C LYS A 183 6.21 -12.18 3.03
N GLY A 184 7.42 -12.07 3.58
CA GLY A 184 8.09 -10.82 3.91
C GLY A 184 8.88 -10.24 2.73
N PRO A 185 9.71 -9.21 2.98
CA PRO A 185 10.60 -8.64 1.99
C PRO A 185 11.61 -9.68 1.48
N PHE A 186 12.08 -9.51 0.28
CA PHE A 186 13.21 -10.27 -0.24
C PHE A 186 14.50 -9.89 0.50
N SER A 187 15.42 -10.84 0.64
CA SER A 187 16.79 -10.52 1.02
C SER A 187 17.55 -9.86 -0.14
N PRO A 188 18.67 -9.16 0.13
CA PRO A 188 19.53 -8.63 -0.93
C PRO A 188 19.95 -9.68 -1.96
N ASP A 189 20.30 -10.90 -1.51
CA ASP A 189 20.69 -11.99 -2.41
C ASP A 189 19.52 -12.48 -3.26
N GLU A 190 18.30 -12.57 -2.70
CA GLU A 190 17.10 -12.93 -3.46
C GLU A 190 16.77 -11.85 -4.52
N LEU A 191 16.90 -10.55 -4.18
CA LEU A 191 16.74 -9.46 -5.14
C LEU A 191 17.81 -9.51 -6.24
N LEU A 192 19.04 -9.79 -5.88
CA LEU A 192 20.16 -9.92 -6.84
C LEU A 192 19.91 -11.07 -7.82
N LEU A 193 19.41 -12.22 -7.35
CA LEU A 193 19.05 -13.34 -8.20
C LEU A 193 17.95 -12.96 -9.19
N ILE A 194 16.89 -12.31 -8.73
CA ILE A 194 15.79 -11.84 -9.60
C ILE A 194 16.34 -10.84 -10.63
N SER A 195 17.12 -9.85 -10.19
CA SER A 195 17.69 -8.80 -11.04
C SER A 195 18.61 -9.38 -12.12
N ARG A 196 19.44 -10.36 -11.77
CA ARG A 196 20.30 -11.05 -12.74
C ARG A 196 19.47 -11.81 -13.77
N ALA A 197 18.46 -12.55 -13.33
CA ALA A 197 17.61 -13.31 -14.23
C ALA A 197 16.90 -12.39 -15.26
N VAL A 198 16.32 -11.28 -14.81
CA VAL A 198 15.65 -10.35 -15.72
C VAL A 198 16.63 -9.62 -16.63
N SER A 199 17.82 -9.23 -16.16
CA SER A 199 18.83 -8.55 -16.97
C SER A 199 19.46 -9.45 -18.04
N GLN A 200 19.53 -10.77 -17.74
CA GLN A 200 20.00 -11.79 -18.70
C GLN A 200 18.91 -12.23 -19.68
N GLY A 201 17.72 -11.63 -19.63
CA GLY A 201 16.63 -11.95 -20.55
C GLY A 201 15.99 -13.32 -20.31
N GLN A 202 16.15 -13.90 -19.12
CA GLN A 202 15.60 -15.23 -18.81
C GLN A 202 14.07 -15.19 -18.63
N GLY A 203 13.41 -16.29 -18.97
CA GLY A 203 11.96 -16.43 -18.90
C GLY A 203 11.22 -15.73 -20.04
N ALA A 204 9.93 -16.01 -20.15
CA ALA A 204 9.07 -15.42 -21.19
C ALA A 204 8.98 -13.89 -21.03
N ASP A 205 9.02 -13.15 -22.14
CA ASP A 205 8.99 -11.68 -22.16
C ASP A 205 7.83 -11.08 -21.38
N GLN A 206 6.64 -11.65 -21.50
CA GLN A 206 5.43 -11.21 -20.79
C GLN A 206 5.56 -11.34 -19.27
N ASP A 207 6.09 -12.47 -18.80
CA ASP A 207 6.28 -12.72 -17.37
C ASP A 207 7.44 -11.87 -16.83
N ARG A 208 8.51 -11.71 -17.61
CA ARG A 208 9.65 -10.85 -17.28
C ARG A 208 9.22 -9.38 -17.16
N ALA A 209 8.39 -8.88 -18.06
CA ALA A 209 7.85 -7.52 -17.98
C ALA A 209 7.07 -7.28 -16.68
N ILE A 210 6.25 -8.25 -16.26
CA ILE A 210 5.51 -8.18 -15.01
C ILE A 210 6.45 -8.16 -13.80
N VAL A 211 7.46 -9.02 -13.78
CA VAL A 211 8.46 -9.06 -12.69
C VAL A 211 9.23 -7.74 -12.62
N MET A 212 9.71 -7.22 -13.76
CA MET A 212 10.44 -5.95 -13.82
C MET A 212 9.59 -4.77 -13.36
N LEU A 213 8.33 -4.67 -13.80
CA LEU A 213 7.40 -3.63 -13.34
C LEU A 213 7.27 -3.59 -11.82
N HIS A 214 7.18 -4.75 -11.18
CA HIS A 214 7.06 -4.80 -9.73
C HIS A 214 8.40 -4.66 -9.00
N LEU A 215 9.50 -5.12 -9.60
CA LEU A 215 10.85 -4.93 -9.08
C LEU A 215 11.23 -3.44 -9.04
N GLU A 216 10.88 -2.68 -10.09
CA GLU A 216 11.22 -1.26 -10.18
C GLU A 216 10.25 -0.37 -9.42
N LEU A 217 8.95 -0.65 -9.47
CA LEU A 217 7.91 0.28 -8.98
C LEU A 217 7.27 -0.12 -7.66
N GLY A 218 7.27 -1.40 -7.28
CA GLY A 218 6.64 -1.89 -6.05
C GLY A 218 5.18 -1.53 -5.85
N HIS A 219 4.48 -1.16 -6.91
CA HIS A 219 3.12 -0.66 -6.85
C HIS A 219 2.08 -1.79 -6.67
N ASN A 220 0.84 -1.41 -6.44
CA ASN A 220 -0.25 -2.36 -6.23
C ASN A 220 -0.54 -3.14 -7.53
N PRO A 221 -0.70 -4.47 -7.51
CA PRO A 221 -0.98 -5.26 -8.72
C PRO A 221 -2.24 -4.81 -9.47
N ASN A 222 -3.24 -4.28 -8.75
CA ASN A 222 -4.41 -3.70 -9.40
C ASN A 222 -4.10 -2.40 -10.16
N ALA A 223 -3.02 -1.70 -9.84
CA ALA A 223 -2.57 -0.56 -10.65
C ALA A 223 -1.92 -1.05 -11.95
N SER A 224 -1.07 -2.09 -11.90
CA SER A 224 -0.52 -2.74 -13.10
C SER A 224 -1.61 -3.19 -14.07
N ALA A 225 -2.61 -3.87 -13.54
CA ALA A 225 -3.73 -4.39 -14.33
C ALA A 225 -4.58 -3.32 -15.04
N ARG A 226 -4.44 -2.06 -14.62
CA ARG A 226 -5.17 -0.91 -15.19
C ARG A 226 -4.33 -0.03 -16.10
N LEU A 227 -3.07 -0.39 -16.30
CA LEU A 227 -2.22 0.31 -17.25
C LEU A 227 -2.76 0.16 -18.66
N ARG A 228 -2.79 1.25 -19.38
CA ARG A 228 -3.17 1.33 -20.80
C ARG A 228 -1.96 1.71 -21.64
N ASN A 229 -2.00 1.47 -22.91
CA ASN A 229 -0.92 1.88 -23.81
C ASN A 229 -0.60 3.38 -23.72
N LYS A 230 -1.62 4.23 -23.57
CA LYS A 230 -1.44 5.68 -23.38
C LYS A 230 -0.76 6.08 -22.08
N ASP A 231 -0.68 5.17 -21.10
CA ASP A 231 0.01 5.43 -19.83
C ASP A 231 1.50 5.12 -19.91
N PHE A 232 1.94 4.44 -20.97
CA PHE A 232 3.33 4.20 -21.27
C PHE A 232 3.84 5.30 -22.20
N VAL A 233 4.81 6.07 -21.71
CA VAL A 233 5.33 7.25 -22.40
C VAL A 233 6.82 7.06 -22.69
N ARG A 234 7.19 7.26 -23.93
CA ARG A 234 8.56 7.27 -24.41
C ARG A 234 8.96 8.71 -24.70
N TYR A 235 10.08 9.14 -24.15
CA TYR A 235 10.68 10.44 -24.40
C TYR A 235 11.97 10.26 -25.21
N GLU A 236 12.08 10.99 -26.27
CA GLU A 236 13.32 11.10 -27.02
C GLU A 236 14.00 12.44 -26.70
N THR A 237 15.24 12.38 -26.32
CA THR A 237 16.13 13.52 -26.24
C THR A 237 17.22 13.38 -27.30
N LYS A 238 17.99 14.44 -27.57
CA LYS A 238 19.09 14.39 -28.57
C LYS A 238 20.13 13.30 -28.28
N SER A 239 20.22 12.81 -27.05
CA SER A 239 21.27 11.89 -26.60
C SER A 239 20.75 10.59 -25.99
N ALA A 240 19.46 10.49 -25.64
CA ALA A 240 18.93 9.31 -24.94
C ALA A 240 17.42 9.11 -25.15
N VAL A 241 16.98 7.87 -24.97
CA VAL A 241 15.57 7.49 -24.87
C VAL A 241 15.27 7.17 -23.41
N ALA A 242 14.27 7.83 -22.85
CA ALA A 242 13.77 7.60 -21.51
C ALA A 242 12.34 7.09 -21.56
N TYR A 243 11.97 6.32 -20.57
CA TYR A 243 10.63 5.71 -20.47
C TYR A 243 10.00 6.01 -19.14
N GLN A 244 8.68 6.17 -19.15
CA GLN A 244 7.89 6.49 -17.99
C GLN A 244 6.54 5.77 -18.06
N VAL A 245 5.98 5.46 -16.91
CA VAL A 245 4.64 4.89 -16.79
C VAL A 245 3.78 5.79 -15.89
N GLU A 246 2.58 6.15 -16.38
CA GLU A 246 1.56 6.84 -15.63
C GLU A 246 0.75 5.82 -14.81
N VAL A 247 1.20 5.54 -13.59
CA VAL A 247 0.62 4.49 -12.73
C VAL A 247 -0.72 4.94 -12.15
N PRO A 248 -1.84 4.22 -12.44
CA PRO A 248 -3.15 4.60 -11.92
C PRO A 248 -3.25 4.43 -10.41
N ARG A 249 -3.85 5.40 -9.73
CA ARG A 249 -4.13 5.33 -8.30
C ARG A 249 -5.38 4.50 -8.01
N VAL A 250 -5.24 3.43 -7.24
CA VAL A 250 -6.31 2.42 -7.06
C VAL A 250 -7.23 2.74 -5.88
N LYS A 251 -6.76 3.46 -4.85
CA LYS A 251 -7.48 3.59 -3.58
C LYS A 251 -8.25 4.91 -3.38
N LYS A 252 -8.34 5.76 -4.40
CA LYS A 252 -9.06 7.03 -4.25
C LYS A 252 -10.58 6.86 -4.33
N ARG A 253 -11.29 7.81 -3.67
CA ARG A 253 -12.76 7.86 -3.60
C ARG A 253 -13.39 8.61 -4.78
N THR A 254 -12.58 9.18 -5.68
CA THR A 254 -13.05 9.96 -6.83
C THR A 254 -13.26 9.05 -8.04
N SER A 255 -14.29 9.35 -8.85
CA SER A 255 -14.55 8.70 -10.12
C SER A 255 -13.52 9.06 -11.20
N ARG A 256 -12.78 10.16 -11.03
CA ARG A 256 -11.75 10.62 -11.96
C ARG A 256 -10.51 9.75 -11.86
N ARG A 257 -10.02 9.27 -13.00
CA ARG A 257 -8.77 8.54 -13.09
C ARG A 257 -7.60 9.47 -12.78
N GLU A 258 -6.90 9.20 -11.70
CA GLU A 258 -5.67 9.90 -11.34
C GLU A 258 -4.49 8.96 -11.55
N THR A 259 -3.39 9.48 -12.05
CA THR A 259 -2.14 8.75 -12.26
C THR A 259 -1.00 9.39 -11.48
N LYS A 260 0.06 8.62 -11.25
CA LYS A 260 1.37 9.11 -10.82
C LYS A 260 2.40 8.71 -11.85
N SER A 261 3.14 9.69 -12.32
CA SER A 261 4.27 9.49 -13.20
C SER A 261 5.41 8.74 -12.49
N ARG A 262 5.91 7.68 -13.14
CA ARG A 262 6.99 6.85 -12.64
C ARG A 262 7.96 6.53 -13.77
N PRO A 263 9.20 7.01 -13.71
CA PRO A 263 10.22 6.58 -14.65
C PRO A 263 10.53 5.09 -14.47
N ILE A 264 10.87 4.44 -15.55
CA ILE A 264 11.27 3.04 -15.60
C ILE A 264 12.59 2.89 -16.36
N SER A 265 13.27 1.78 -16.14
CA SER A 265 14.53 1.49 -16.82
C SER A 265 14.34 1.38 -18.33
N ALA A 266 15.38 1.70 -19.10
CA ALA A 266 15.37 1.54 -20.55
C ALA A 266 15.17 0.08 -20.97
N ALA A 267 15.61 -0.88 -20.17
CA ALA A 267 15.40 -2.31 -20.41
C ALA A 267 13.91 -2.68 -20.32
N LEU A 268 13.23 -2.26 -19.25
CA LEU A 268 11.79 -2.46 -19.11
C LEU A 268 11.02 -1.69 -20.18
N GLY A 269 11.43 -0.45 -20.48
CA GLY A 269 10.80 0.37 -21.51
C GLY A 269 10.80 -0.30 -22.86
N ARG A 270 11.97 -0.77 -23.35
CA ARG A 270 12.08 -1.51 -24.64
C ARG A 270 11.28 -2.81 -24.63
N LEU A 271 11.26 -3.51 -23.49
CA LEU A 271 10.49 -4.75 -23.38
C LEU A 271 8.98 -4.48 -23.50
N LEU A 272 8.47 -3.45 -22.81
CA LEU A 272 7.05 -3.06 -22.90
C LEU A 272 6.69 -2.54 -24.29
N GLU A 273 7.57 -1.77 -24.92
CA GLU A 273 7.39 -1.27 -26.29
C GLU A 273 7.21 -2.41 -27.29
N GLY A 274 8.04 -3.46 -27.17
CA GLY A 274 7.93 -4.66 -28.01
C GLY A 274 6.69 -5.52 -27.75
N LEU A 275 6.10 -5.40 -26.56
CA LEU A 275 4.90 -6.16 -26.17
C LEU A 275 3.59 -5.39 -26.42
N GLN A 276 3.63 -4.09 -26.71
CA GLN A 276 2.43 -3.29 -26.92
C GLN A 276 1.56 -3.82 -28.07
N GLN A 277 0.26 -3.87 -27.85
CA GLN A 277 -0.73 -4.23 -28.88
C GLN A 277 -1.98 -3.37 -28.75
N GLY A 278 -2.65 -3.10 -29.87
CA GLY A 278 -3.89 -2.36 -29.93
C GLY A 278 -3.71 -0.83 -29.84
N GLY A 279 -4.81 -0.11 -29.70
CA GLY A 279 -4.83 1.35 -29.63
C GLY A 279 -4.45 1.90 -28.25
N SER A 280 -4.45 3.22 -28.12
CA SER A 280 -4.01 3.95 -26.90
C SER A 280 -4.76 3.55 -25.63
N ASP A 281 -6.03 3.21 -25.72
CA ASP A 281 -6.87 2.79 -24.60
C ASP A 281 -6.85 1.27 -24.33
N ALA A 282 -6.16 0.49 -25.15
CA ALA A 282 -5.97 -0.93 -24.91
C ALA A 282 -5.12 -1.16 -23.65
N SER A 283 -5.29 -2.32 -23.00
CA SER A 283 -4.49 -2.69 -21.83
C SER A 283 -3.01 -2.84 -22.22
N LEU A 284 -2.12 -2.18 -21.50
CA LEU A 284 -0.67 -2.35 -21.67
C LEU A 284 -0.24 -3.80 -21.40
N LEU A 285 -0.91 -4.45 -20.45
CA LEU A 285 -0.69 -5.87 -20.11
C LEU A 285 -1.86 -6.72 -20.67
N HIS A 286 -2.11 -6.62 -21.96
CA HIS A 286 -3.27 -7.23 -22.66
C HIS A 286 -3.34 -8.75 -22.55
N TRP A 287 -2.22 -9.43 -22.25
CA TRP A 287 -2.15 -10.88 -22.05
C TRP A 287 -2.66 -11.33 -20.65
N LEU A 288 -2.94 -10.39 -19.73
CA LEU A 288 -3.53 -10.74 -18.43
C LEU A 288 -5.02 -11.02 -18.58
N LEU A 289 -5.49 -12.08 -17.92
CA LEU A 289 -6.92 -12.39 -17.87
C LEU A 289 -7.69 -11.27 -17.16
N PRO A 290 -8.66 -10.62 -17.81
CA PRO A 290 -9.36 -9.45 -17.27
C PRO A 290 -10.25 -9.79 -16.08
N THR A 291 -10.65 -11.06 -15.93
CA THR A 291 -11.56 -11.52 -14.84
C THR A 291 -10.91 -11.61 -13.48
N ASN A 292 -9.60 -11.84 -13.42
CA ASN A 292 -8.82 -11.89 -12.18
C ASN A 292 -7.37 -11.42 -12.42
N PRO A 293 -7.15 -10.12 -12.66
CA PRO A 293 -5.83 -9.63 -13.05
C PRO A 293 -4.78 -9.78 -11.94
N GLU A 294 -5.15 -9.65 -10.67
CA GLU A 294 -4.24 -9.88 -9.55
C GLU A 294 -3.78 -11.35 -9.50
N GLY A 295 -4.69 -12.28 -9.71
CA GLY A 295 -4.39 -13.71 -9.82
C GLY A 295 -3.49 -14.01 -11.01
N ALA A 296 -3.74 -13.38 -12.17
CA ALA A 296 -2.93 -13.53 -13.38
C ALA A 296 -1.50 -13.02 -13.16
N ILE A 297 -1.31 -11.85 -12.52
CA ILE A 297 0.00 -11.32 -12.16
C ILE A 297 0.75 -12.28 -11.22
N ASN A 298 0.08 -12.80 -10.18
CA ASN A 298 0.70 -13.77 -9.28
C ASN A 298 1.06 -15.08 -9.99
N HIS A 299 0.27 -15.48 -10.98
CA HIS A 299 0.55 -16.67 -11.80
C HIS A 299 1.78 -16.45 -12.70
N ALA A 300 1.85 -15.32 -13.39
CA ALA A 300 2.98 -14.93 -14.23
C ALA A 300 4.30 -14.92 -13.43
N MET A 301 4.30 -14.33 -12.24
CA MET A 301 5.48 -14.33 -11.38
C MET A 301 5.89 -15.74 -10.92
N ARG A 302 4.93 -16.62 -10.65
CA ARG A 302 5.22 -18.02 -10.30
C ARG A 302 5.80 -18.76 -11.49
N ARG A 303 5.25 -18.60 -12.70
CA ARG A 303 5.81 -19.20 -13.93
C ARG A 303 7.25 -18.75 -14.12
N PHE A 304 7.51 -17.43 -14.06
CA PHE A 304 8.86 -16.90 -14.17
C PHE A 304 9.82 -17.58 -13.19
N ALA A 305 9.47 -17.65 -11.91
CA ALA A 305 10.33 -18.30 -10.90
C ALA A 305 10.53 -19.80 -11.17
N GLN A 306 9.57 -20.48 -11.84
CA GLN A 306 9.65 -21.88 -12.23
C GLN A 306 10.56 -22.07 -13.44
N GLU A 307 10.34 -21.28 -14.50
CA GLU A 307 11.10 -21.38 -15.77
C GLU A 307 12.58 -21.06 -15.55
N VAL A 308 12.86 -20.02 -14.76
CA VAL A 308 14.23 -19.59 -14.45
C VAL A 308 14.88 -20.44 -13.34
N ASN A 309 14.10 -21.32 -12.69
CA ASN A 309 14.53 -22.13 -11.55
C ASN A 309 15.18 -21.34 -10.43
N LEU A 310 14.53 -20.23 -10.01
CA LEU A 310 15.04 -19.40 -8.93
C LEU A 310 14.94 -20.13 -7.57
N ILE A 311 16.08 -20.35 -6.94
CA ILE A 311 16.19 -20.99 -5.62
C ILE A 311 16.58 -19.92 -4.58
N SER A 312 15.79 -19.80 -3.52
CA SER A 312 16.10 -18.86 -2.43
C SER A 312 17.33 -19.33 -1.63
N PRO A 313 18.36 -18.47 -1.46
CA PRO A 313 19.52 -18.78 -0.61
C PRO A 313 19.15 -18.99 0.85
N ARG A 314 18.05 -18.34 1.31
CA ARG A 314 17.58 -18.44 2.72
C ARG A 314 16.90 -19.77 3.03
N THR A 315 16.16 -20.31 2.07
CA THR A 315 15.29 -21.48 2.34
C THR A 315 15.71 -22.73 1.60
N GLN A 316 16.65 -22.63 0.63
CA GLN A 316 17.06 -23.69 -0.27
C GLN A 316 15.88 -24.32 -1.04
N ARG A 317 14.80 -23.56 -1.17
CA ARG A 317 13.58 -23.93 -1.90
C ARG A 317 13.32 -22.94 -3.02
N ARG A 318 12.41 -23.29 -3.92
CA ARG A 318 11.99 -22.37 -4.99
C ARG A 318 11.54 -21.04 -4.42
N LEU A 319 12.08 -19.96 -4.97
CA LEU A 319 11.79 -18.60 -4.53
C LEU A 319 10.33 -18.23 -4.80
N VAL A 320 9.62 -17.87 -3.77
CA VAL A 320 8.24 -17.39 -3.89
C VAL A 320 8.26 -15.92 -4.29
N ILE A 321 7.84 -15.63 -5.52
CA ILE A 321 7.77 -14.26 -6.05
C ILE A 321 6.29 -13.83 -6.10
N ASN A 322 5.99 -12.66 -5.57
CA ASN A 322 4.67 -12.03 -5.67
C ASN A 322 4.78 -10.50 -5.51
N PRO A 323 3.79 -9.71 -5.97
CA PRO A 323 3.82 -8.24 -5.93
C PRO A 323 4.01 -7.66 -4.52
N ARG A 324 3.45 -8.33 -3.51
CA ARG A 324 3.52 -7.87 -2.12
C ARG A 324 4.94 -7.91 -1.59
N ARG A 325 5.72 -8.95 -1.93
CA ARG A 325 7.12 -9.06 -1.52
C ARG A 325 7.99 -7.96 -2.13
N PHE A 326 7.82 -7.64 -3.42
CA PHE A 326 8.49 -6.51 -4.06
C PHE A 326 8.17 -5.19 -3.36
N ARG A 327 6.89 -4.96 -3.09
CA ARG A 327 6.43 -3.78 -2.37
C ARG A 327 7.02 -3.68 -0.97
N PHE A 328 7.10 -4.79 -0.25
CA PHE A 328 7.72 -4.84 1.05
C PHE A 328 9.22 -4.57 0.97
N SER A 329 9.92 -5.15 -0.01
CA SER A 329 11.35 -4.94 -0.20
C SER A 329 11.70 -3.50 -0.50
N ILE A 330 10.96 -2.85 -1.41
CA ILE A 330 11.17 -1.43 -1.72
C ILE A 330 10.96 -0.58 -0.44
N ALA A 331 9.86 -0.80 0.28
CA ALA A 331 9.57 -0.04 1.48
C ALA A 331 10.59 -0.26 2.61
N THR A 332 11.02 -1.52 2.80
CA THR A 332 12.04 -1.86 3.81
C THR A 332 13.39 -1.24 3.44
N HIS A 333 13.78 -1.34 2.18
CA HIS A 333 15.05 -0.78 1.70
C HIS A 333 15.07 0.75 1.80
N MET A 334 13.97 1.42 1.43
CA MET A 334 13.83 2.86 1.63
C MET A 334 13.94 3.24 3.12
N ALA A 335 13.34 2.43 4.00
CA ALA A 335 13.44 2.68 5.44
C ALA A 335 14.87 2.46 5.96
N GLU A 336 15.59 1.44 5.46
CA GLU A 336 17.00 1.17 5.76
C GLU A 336 17.91 2.31 5.28
N GLU A 337 17.58 2.94 4.15
CA GLU A 337 18.26 4.12 3.62
C GLU A 337 17.84 5.44 4.32
N GLY A 338 17.01 5.39 5.34
CA GLY A 338 16.60 6.56 6.12
C GLY A 338 15.47 7.39 5.49
N ALA A 339 14.75 6.87 4.49
CA ALA A 339 13.63 7.59 3.88
C ALA A 339 12.51 7.84 4.90
N SER A 340 11.91 9.04 4.84
CA SER A 340 10.81 9.40 5.73
C SER A 340 9.56 8.56 5.52
N VAL A 341 8.74 8.44 6.58
CA VAL A 341 7.41 7.77 6.52
C VAL A 341 6.55 8.31 5.38
N PHE A 342 6.58 9.62 5.17
CA PHE A 342 5.80 10.27 4.11
C PHE A 342 6.29 9.89 2.72
N HIS A 343 7.61 9.84 2.54
CA HIS A 343 8.17 9.46 1.25
C HIS A 343 7.88 8.00 0.92
N ILE A 344 8.05 7.09 1.89
CA ILE A 344 7.65 5.67 1.70
C ILE A 344 6.15 5.56 1.41
N ALA A 345 5.30 6.31 2.13
CA ALA A 345 3.85 6.34 1.86
C ALA A 345 3.55 6.84 0.44
N GLU A 346 4.26 7.86 -0.01
CA GLU A 346 4.10 8.42 -1.35
C GLU A 346 4.52 7.43 -2.45
N VAL A 347 5.68 6.80 -2.32
CA VAL A 347 6.15 5.79 -3.28
C VAL A 347 5.19 4.61 -3.33
N LEU A 348 4.69 4.18 -2.19
CA LEU A 348 3.72 3.10 -2.09
C LEU A 348 2.28 3.50 -2.44
N ASP A 349 2.00 4.77 -2.76
CA ASP A 349 0.64 5.30 -2.95
C ASP A 349 -0.30 4.96 -1.78
N HIS A 350 0.19 5.09 -0.55
CA HIS A 350 -0.62 4.99 0.65
C HIS A 350 -1.30 6.32 0.96
N SER A 351 -2.58 6.26 1.34
CA SER A 351 -3.34 7.46 1.75
C SER A 351 -3.08 7.86 3.21
N ASP A 352 -2.42 7.00 3.97
CA ASP A 352 -2.05 7.21 5.37
C ASP A 352 -0.70 6.57 5.69
N THR A 353 -0.10 6.98 6.78
CA THR A 353 1.22 6.51 7.23
C THR A 353 1.15 5.30 8.16
N GLN A 354 -0.04 4.86 8.61
CA GLN A 354 -0.18 3.78 9.60
C GLN A 354 0.43 2.46 9.10
N ASN A 355 0.27 2.16 7.81
CA ASN A 355 0.80 0.94 7.21
C ASN A 355 2.30 1.03 6.88
N VAL A 356 2.90 2.22 6.98
CA VAL A 356 4.32 2.46 6.68
C VAL A 356 5.18 2.31 7.93
N ARG A 357 4.63 2.60 9.11
CA ARG A 357 5.36 2.52 10.39
C ARG A 357 6.06 1.19 10.61
N VAL A 358 5.46 0.08 10.18
CA VAL A 358 6.06 -1.26 10.34
C VAL A 358 7.43 -1.38 9.67
N TYR A 359 7.66 -0.72 8.55
CA TYR A 359 8.96 -0.76 7.85
C TYR A 359 10.04 -0.03 8.65
N ILE A 360 9.69 1.11 9.21
CA ILE A 360 10.62 1.90 10.02
C ILE A 360 10.89 1.25 11.37
N GLU A 361 9.85 0.70 12.02
CA GLU A 361 10.02 -0.06 13.28
C GLU A 361 10.93 -1.29 13.11
N THR A 362 10.96 -1.89 11.93
CA THR A 362 11.83 -3.02 11.63
C THR A 362 13.30 -2.61 11.56
N VAL A 363 13.58 -1.43 11.02
CA VAL A 363 14.96 -0.89 10.96
C VAL A 363 15.43 -0.48 12.34
N SER A 364 14.60 0.22 13.10
CA SER A 364 15.00 0.70 14.43
C SER A 364 15.16 -0.41 15.47
N SER A 365 14.42 -1.52 15.36
CA SER A 365 14.59 -2.66 16.27
C SER A 365 15.98 -3.32 16.15
N ILE A 366 16.64 -3.15 15.03
CA ILE A 366 18.01 -3.66 14.77
C ILE A 366 19.05 -2.58 15.09
N ALA A 367 18.76 -1.32 14.80
CA ALA A 367 19.70 -0.20 14.92
C ALA A 367 19.70 0.45 16.31
N ASP A 368 18.56 0.48 17.01
CA ASP A 368 18.44 1.18 18.31
C ASP A 368 19.42 0.72 19.41
N PRO A 369 19.75 -0.60 19.57
CA PRO A 369 20.77 -1.03 20.56
C PRO A 369 22.18 -0.59 20.18
N VAL A 370 22.49 -0.58 18.87
CA VAL A 370 23.84 -0.22 18.36
C VAL A 370 23.98 1.30 18.30
N ALA A 371 22.97 2.02 17.83
CA ALA A 371 22.96 3.46 17.76
C ALA A 371 23.03 4.11 19.15
N LYS A 372 22.27 3.62 20.14
CA LYS A 372 22.36 4.14 21.52
C LYS A 372 23.74 3.94 22.14
N ALA A 373 24.41 2.82 21.85
CA ALA A 373 25.75 2.57 22.38
C ALA A 373 26.83 3.42 21.70
N THR A 374 26.57 3.89 20.47
CA THR A 374 27.57 4.68 19.70
C THR A 374 27.23 6.17 19.63
N ASP A 375 25.95 6.56 19.71
CA ASP A 375 25.52 7.95 19.51
C ASP A 375 25.96 8.90 20.65
N GLU A 376 26.03 8.43 21.89
CA GLU A 376 26.49 9.29 23.00
C GLU A 376 27.99 9.66 22.89
N VAL A 377 28.79 8.78 22.25
CA VAL A 377 30.24 8.95 22.15
C VAL A 377 30.68 9.51 20.79
N LEU A 378 29.96 9.18 19.71
CA LEU A 378 30.38 9.50 18.33
C LEU A 378 29.54 10.59 17.66
N ALA A 379 28.36 10.97 18.20
CA ALA A 379 27.50 12.01 17.63
C ALA A 379 28.22 13.35 17.35
N PRO A 380 29.16 13.82 18.19
CA PRO A 380 29.92 15.02 17.91
C PRO A 380 30.95 14.87 16.76
N LEU A 381 31.34 13.62 16.45
CA LEU A 381 32.42 13.31 15.50
C LEU A 381 31.94 12.90 14.11
N VAL A 382 30.65 12.59 13.95
CA VAL A 382 30.11 12.12 12.67
C VAL A 382 29.73 13.31 11.79
N ARG A 383 30.41 13.42 10.65
CA ARG A 383 30.07 14.38 9.61
C ARG A 383 28.72 13.98 9.00
N ARG A 384 27.67 14.78 9.19
CA ARG A 384 26.34 14.54 8.63
C ARG A 384 26.25 14.96 7.16
N PHE A 385 26.82 16.12 6.83
CA PHE A 385 26.95 16.55 5.44
C PHE A 385 28.07 15.76 4.76
N GLN A 386 27.70 14.93 3.80
CA GLN A 386 28.62 14.04 3.06
C GLN A 386 28.89 14.53 1.63
N GLY A 387 28.14 15.52 1.18
CA GLY A 387 28.24 16.10 -0.15
C GLY A 387 29.41 17.04 -0.34
N THR A 388 29.38 17.77 -1.44
CA THR A 388 30.37 18.82 -1.78
C THR A 388 29.68 20.17 -1.88
N ILE A 389 30.46 21.27 -1.79
CA ILE A 389 29.97 22.63 -2.03
C ILE A 389 30.54 23.08 -3.37
N ILE A 390 29.70 23.69 -4.22
CA ILE A 390 30.05 24.18 -5.54
C ILE A 390 29.57 25.62 -5.73
N ASP A 391 30.30 26.39 -6.54
CA ASP A 391 30.00 27.81 -6.76
C ASP A 391 28.88 28.06 -7.75
N SER A 392 28.65 27.14 -8.68
CA SER A 392 27.58 27.25 -9.67
C SER A 392 27.11 25.87 -10.18
N ALA A 393 25.91 25.84 -10.76
CA ALA A 393 25.37 24.67 -11.40
C ALA A 393 26.17 24.14 -12.61
N GLY A 394 27.04 24.97 -13.18
CA GLY A 394 27.98 24.64 -14.27
C GLY A 394 29.33 24.13 -13.84
N SER A 395 29.55 23.82 -12.57
CA SER A 395 30.84 23.35 -12.04
C SER A 395 31.34 22.11 -12.82
N PRO A 396 32.67 22.07 -13.16
CA PRO A 396 33.30 20.93 -13.85
C PRO A 396 33.10 19.58 -13.13
N ALA A 397 32.89 19.60 -11.81
CA ALA A 397 32.62 18.39 -11.03
C ALA A 397 31.37 17.61 -11.51
N PHE A 398 30.46 18.27 -12.24
CA PHE A 398 29.22 17.71 -12.78
C PHE A 398 29.15 17.79 -14.31
N ALA A 399 30.24 18.07 -14.97
CA ALA A 399 30.32 18.12 -16.43
C ALA A 399 30.00 16.72 -17.01
N GLY A 400 28.93 16.63 -17.78
CA GLY A 400 28.43 15.36 -18.38
C GLY A 400 27.36 14.62 -17.60
N LEU A 401 26.98 15.07 -16.40
CA LEU A 401 25.81 14.58 -15.69
C LEU A 401 24.58 15.44 -16.06
N PRO A 402 23.38 14.85 -16.14
CA PRO A 402 22.17 15.65 -16.32
C PRO A 402 22.05 16.64 -15.17
N ASN A 403 22.05 17.94 -15.48
CA ASN A 403 21.92 19.02 -14.48
C ASN A 403 20.58 18.90 -13.77
N GLN A 404 20.57 18.20 -12.65
CA GLN A 404 19.38 18.05 -11.81
C GLN A 404 19.47 19.06 -10.66
N VAL A 405 19.03 20.28 -10.93
CA VAL A 405 18.87 21.29 -9.88
C VAL A 405 17.79 20.82 -8.92
N ILE A 406 18.09 20.81 -7.63
CA ILE A 406 17.15 20.43 -6.58
C ILE A 406 16.46 21.71 -6.08
N PRO A 407 15.14 21.86 -6.35
CA PRO A 407 14.41 23.04 -5.91
C PRO A 407 14.19 23.03 -4.39
N PRO A 408 14.16 24.19 -3.73
CA PRO A 408 13.91 24.33 -2.29
C PRO A 408 12.41 24.21 -1.96
N ILE A 409 11.76 23.12 -2.35
CA ILE A 409 10.31 22.92 -2.20
C ILE A 409 10.05 21.79 -1.22
N ALA A 410 9.56 22.13 -0.03
CA ALA A 410 9.11 21.17 0.98
C ALA A 410 7.77 21.61 1.60
N PRO A 411 6.63 21.41 0.91
CA PRO A 411 5.32 21.94 1.33
C PRO A 411 4.88 21.47 2.72
N HIS A 412 5.29 20.28 3.14
CA HIS A 412 4.99 19.72 4.46
C HIS A 412 5.69 20.43 5.63
N LEU A 413 6.71 21.26 5.33
CA LEU A 413 7.38 22.15 6.28
C LEU A 413 6.98 23.63 6.09
N GLY A 414 5.96 23.92 5.27
CA GLY A 414 5.58 25.29 4.92
C GLY A 414 6.48 25.96 3.88
N ILE A 415 7.45 25.22 3.31
CA ILE A 415 8.33 25.73 2.26
C ILE A 415 7.65 25.53 0.90
N ALA A 416 6.84 26.49 0.48
CA ALA A 416 6.06 26.38 -0.75
C ALA A 416 6.84 26.80 -1.99
N ASN A 417 7.66 27.85 -1.87
CA ASN A 417 8.51 28.36 -2.95
C ASN A 417 9.51 29.37 -2.37
N LEU A 418 10.76 29.02 -2.32
CA LEU A 418 11.82 30.00 -2.13
C LEU A 418 12.24 30.46 -3.52
N SER A 419 12.09 31.73 -3.79
CA SER A 419 11.96 32.32 -5.12
C SER A 419 13.20 32.34 -6.00
N VAL A 420 14.34 31.76 -5.61
CA VAL A 420 15.59 31.89 -6.41
C VAL A 420 16.44 30.63 -6.30
N GLY A 421 16.68 29.98 -7.45
CA GLY A 421 17.66 28.93 -7.58
C GLY A 421 17.33 27.61 -6.92
N GLY A 422 18.25 26.68 -6.94
CA GLY A 422 18.19 25.40 -6.24
C GLY A 422 19.00 25.41 -4.95
N ILE A 423 18.79 24.45 -4.09
CA ILE A 423 19.66 24.21 -2.94
C ILE A 423 20.99 23.56 -3.38
N GLY A 424 21.02 22.94 -4.55
CA GLY A 424 22.19 22.24 -5.06
C GLY A 424 21.86 21.38 -6.27
N LEU A 425 22.83 20.57 -6.67
CA LEU A 425 22.72 19.62 -7.77
C LEU A 425 22.74 18.18 -7.27
N CYS A 426 21.99 17.32 -7.94
CA CYS A 426 22.05 15.87 -7.73
C CYS A 426 23.11 15.28 -8.68
N GLY A 427 24.17 14.73 -8.12
CA GLY A 427 25.23 14.04 -8.86
C GLY A 427 24.93 12.57 -9.18
N ARG A 428 23.72 12.07 -8.91
CA ARG A 428 23.35 10.69 -9.26
C ARG A 428 22.98 10.57 -10.73
N ASP A 429 23.54 9.56 -11.35
CA ASP A 429 23.10 9.13 -12.68
C ASP A 429 21.88 8.22 -12.53
N VAL A 430 20.68 8.78 -12.79
CA VAL A 430 19.40 8.02 -12.68
C VAL A 430 19.39 6.78 -13.57
N GLN A 431 20.15 6.80 -14.69
CA GLN A 431 20.21 5.64 -15.57
C GLN A 431 21.09 4.50 -15.03
N LYS A 432 22.15 4.84 -14.29
CA LYS A 432 23.08 3.87 -13.69
C LYS A 432 22.67 3.50 -12.25
N ASP A 433 22.30 4.50 -11.46
CA ASP A 433 22.08 4.35 -10.02
C ASP A 433 20.60 4.11 -9.65
N GLY A 434 19.69 4.16 -10.65
CA GLY A 434 18.26 4.12 -10.44
C GLY A 434 17.70 5.40 -9.79
N LEU A 435 16.39 5.37 -9.52
CA LEU A 435 15.69 6.51 -8.94
C LEU A 435 16.20 6.88 -7.56
N CYS A 436 16.23 8.19 -7.29
CA CYS A 436 16.49 8.70 -5.95
C CYS A 436 15.41 8.21 -4.98
N ARG A 437 15.82 7.54 -3.91
CA ARG A 437 14.94 7.02 -2.85
C ARG A 437 14.86 7.93 -1.64
N LEU A 438 15.66 9.00 -1.64
CA LEU A 438 15.67 10.03 -0.62
C LEU A 438 14.55 11.05 -0.88
N LEU A 439 14.14 11.79 0.14
CA LEU A 439 13.13 12.84 0.03
C LEU A 439 13.81 14.19 -0.30
N PRO A 440 13.87 14.61 -1.59
CA PRO A 440 14.33 15.95 -1.91
C PRO A 440 13.35 17.02 -1.34
N PRO A 441 13.84 18.20 -0.95
CA PRO A 441 15.25 18.61 -0.90
C PRO A 441 15.97 18.23 0.41
N LEU A 442 15.22 17.85 1.44
CA LEU A 442 15.72 17.72 2.81
C LEU A 442 16.79 16.65 2.97
N SER A 443 16.49 15.43 2.53
CA SER A 443 17.43 14.31 2.64
C SER A 443 18.63 14.43 1.71
N CYS A 444 18.62 15.39 0.77
CA CYS A 444 19.78 15.65 -0.08
C CYS A 444 20.99 16.09 0.74
N TYR A 445 20.80 16.85 1.81
CA TYR A 445 21.88 17.27 2.68
C TYR A 445 22.65 16.11 3.36
N LEU A 446 22.04 14.94 3.44
CA LEU A 446 22.62 13.71 3.97
C LEU A 446 23.20 12.80 2.87
N CYS A 447 23.08 13.18 1.61
CA CYS A 447 23.44 12.36 0.45
C CYS A 447 24.89 12.69 -0.02
N PRO A 448 25.76 11.67 -0.20
CA PRO A 448 27.10 11.89 -0.69
C PRO A 448 27.17 12.40 -2.15
N SER A 449 26.09 12.16 -2.93
CA SER A 449 25.99 12.65 -4.31
C SER A 449 25.38 14.06 -4.41
N PHE A 450 25.18 14.75 -3.29
CA PHE A 450 24.63 16.10 -3.29
C PHE A 450 25.76 17.13 -3.38
N ALA A 451 25.62 18.06 -4.31
CA ALA A 451 26.46 19.21 -4.41
C ALA A 451 25.66 20.47 -4.04
N ALA A 452 25.91 21.00 -2.86
CA ALA A 452 25.26 22.21 -2.36
C ALA A 452 25.75 23.43 -3.12
N LEU A 453 24.88 24.31 -3.60
CA LEU A 453 25.22 25.57 -4.19
C LEU A 453 25.62 26.56 -3.11
N ARG A 454 26.74 27.28 -3.31
CA ARG A 454 27.24 28.27 -2.36
C ARG A 454 26.23 29.38 -2.04
N ASP A 455 25.48 29.78 -3.05
CA ASP A 455 24.42 30.81 -3.02
C ASP A 455 23.03 30.24 -2.84
N GLY A 456 22.93 28.95 -2.49
CA GLY A 456 21.63 28.29 -2.25
C GLY A 456 20.95 28.79 -0.97
N PRO A 457 19.61 28.72 -0.89
CA PRO A 457 18.82 29.22 0.25
C PRO A 457 18.90 28.28 1.48
N HIS A 458 20.12 27.99 1.93
CA HIS A 458 20.35 27.01 3.01
C HIS A 458 19.89 27.53 4.37
N ARG A 459 19.98 28.83 4.60
CA ARG A 459 19.56 29.48 5.86
C ARG A 459 18.05 29.41 5.99
N GLU A 460 17.32 29.74 4.96
CA GLU A 460 15.86 29.70 4.93
C GLU A 460 15.35 28.25 5.10
N MET A 461 16.06 27.27 4.53
CA MET A 461 15.79 25.86 4.74
C MET A 461 16.01 25.46 6.20
N LEU A 462 17.08 25.94 6.84
CA LEU A 462 17.35 25.70 8.26
C LEU A 462 16.27 26.30 9.14
N ASP A 463 15.92 27.57 8.92
CA ASP A 463 14.92 28.29 9.71
C ASP A 463 13.54 27.59 9.63
N SER A 464 13.15 27.15 8.44
CA SER A 464 11.90 26.41 8.25
C SER A 464 11.88 25.09 9.00
N ILE A 465 12.98 24.34 9.02
CA ILE A 465 13.10 23.11 9.81
C ILE A 465 13.03 23.43 11.31
N GLU A 466 13.67 24.48 11.77
CA GLU A 466 13.67 24.85 13.18
C GLU A 466 12.28 25.29 13.66
N VAL A 467 11.55 26.05 12.85
CA VAL A 467 10.16 26.40 13.10
C VAL A 467 9.29 25.15 13.20
N PHE A 468 9.43 24.23 12.24
CA PHE A 468 8.68 22.99 12.26
C PHE A 468 8.99 22.12 13.51
N LEU A 469 10.27 21.97 13.86
CA LEU A 469 10.70 21.20 15.01
C LEU A 469 10.17 21.79 16.31
N LYS A 470 10.17 23.12 16.48
CA LYS A 470 9.63 23.80 17.64
C LYS A 470 8.10 23.64 17.77
N GLY A 471 7.39 23.76 16.66
CA GLY A 471 5.91 23.70 16.65
C GLY A 471 5.32 22.29 16.78
N ASN A 472 6.11 21.24 16.54
CA ASN A 472 5.59 19.87 16.39
C ASN A 472 6.24 18.84 17.34
N GLN A 473 6.90 19.27 18.41
CA GLN A 473 7.62 18.38 19.34
C GLN A 473 6.75 17.29 19.97
N GLU A 474 5.48 17.60 20.24
CA GLU A 474 4.54 16.66 20.88
C GLU A 474 3.65 15.92 19.87
N ALA A 475 3.41 16.53 18.72
CA ALA A 475 2.42 16.04 17.73
C ALA A 475 3.03 15.15 16.62
N SER A 476 4.34 15.22 16.40
CA SER A 476 5.03 14.51 15.31
C SER A 476 5.66 13.20 15.77
N ASP A 477 5.78 12.26 14.84
CA ASP A 477 6.53 11.02 15.07
C ASP A 477 8.00 11.35 15.42
N LYS A 478 8.48 10.81 16.54
CA LYS A 478 9.85 11.06 17.04
C LYS A 478 10.94 10.85 16.01
N ARG A 479 10.72 9.99 15.02
CA ARG A 479 11.69 9.70 13.96
C ARG A 479 11.74 10.77 12.89
N ILE A 480 10.59 11.39 12.57
CA ILE A 480 10.56 12.56 11.70
C ILE A 480 11.38 13.67 12.37
N LEU A 481 11.20 13.86 13.67
CA LEU A 481 11.96 14.83 14.44
C LEU A 481 13.45 14.51 14.45
N MET A 482 13.84 13.23 14.58
CA MET A 482 15.25 12.80 14.52
C MET A 482 15.84 12.99 13.12
N GLN A 483 15.15 12.60 12.06
CA GLN A 483 15.62 12.82 10.69
C GLN A 483 15.79 14.31 10.38
N LEU A 484 14.83 15.14 10.78
CA LEU A 484 14.95 16.58 10.61
C LEU A 484 16.05 17.16 11.48
N ALA A 485 16.34 16.59 12.65
CA ALA A 485 17.48 16.96 13.46
C ALA A 485 18.81 16.66 12.76
N ASP A 486 18.94 15.48 12.11
CA ASP A 486 20.13 15.14 11.31
C ASP A 486 20.30 16.07 10.11
N VAL A 487 19.21 16.36 9.38
CA VAL A 487 19.20 17.32 8.26
C VAL A 487 19.59 18.71 8.75
N ARG A 488 19.06 19.16 9.89
CA ARG A 488 19.43 20.44 10.51
C ARG A 488 20.92 20.54 10.78
N VAL A 489 21.53 19.49 11.32
CA VAL A 489 22.98 19.43 11.55
C VAL A 489 23.74 19.50 10.23
N ALA A 490 23.31 18.75 9.21
CA ALA A 490 23.95 18.76 7.90
C ALA A 490 23.87 20.13 7.22
N ILE A 491 22.73 20.83 7.31
CA ILE A 491 22.60 22.20 6.77
C ILE A 491 23.51 23.16 7.51
N ARG A 492 23.60 23.07 8.84
CA ARG A 492 24.57 23.89 9.60
C ARG A 492 25.99 23.64 9.16
N GLN A 493 26.37 22.38 8.93
CA GLN A 493 27.70 22.05 8.41
C GLN A 493 27.96 22.58 6.99
N VAL A 494 26.92 22.75 6.16
CA VAL A 494 27.03 23.46 4.89
C VAL A 494 27.28 24.94 5.15
N LEU A 495 26.45 25.57 5.98
CA LEU A 495 26.58 27.00 6.32
C LEU A 495 27.92 27.34 6.95
N ASP A 496 28.45 26.47 7.83
CA ASP A 496 29.78 26.65 8.47
C ASP A 496 30.94 26.58 7.47
N GLN A 497 30.74 25.96 6.30
CA GLN A 497 31.74 25.88 5.22
C GLN A 497 31.59 27.01 4.18
N LEU A 498 30.52 27.79 4.26
CA LEU A 498 30.35 28.98 3.42
C LEU A 498 31.08 30.15 4.08
N PRO A 499 31.75 31.02 3.31
CA PRO A 499 32.32 32.25 3.86
C PRO A 499 31.19 33.07 4.50
N GLY A 500 31.39 33.52 5.73
CA GLY A 500 30.43 34.37 6.43
C GLY A 500 30.04 35.57 5.61
N GLU A 501 28.77 35.88 5.54
CA GLU A 501 28.33 37.20 5.12
C GLU A 501 28.87 38.18 6.17
N GLU A 502 29.81 39.04 5.76
CA GLU A 502 30.24 40.24 6.53
C GLU A 502 29.11 41.28 6.55
#